data_8e6c4c70b0c7de29709cfa2f9b4fe0be
#
_entry.id   8e6c4c70b0c7de29709cfa2f9b4fe0be
#
_cell.length_a   1.000
_cell.length_b   1.000
_cell.length_c   1.000
_cell.angle_alpha   90.00
_cell.angle_beta   90.00
_cell.angle_gamma   90.00
#
_symmetry.space_group_name_H-M   'P 1'
#
loop_
_entity.id
_entity.type
_entity.pdbx_description
1 polymer ?
#
loop_
_entity_poly.entity_id
_entity_poly.type
_entity_poly.pdbx_seq_one_letter_code
_entity_poly.pdbx_strand_id
1 'polypeptide(L)'
;MNTVKIEFRSTVTDTDLATVRAITESTGFFYPEEVDTAVELVEDRLAKGPRCGYHFLFAEQDGRTMGYTSFGPIACTKESFDLYWIVVAGDFRGKGLGTQLLEQSEKAVTSLGGSRVYIETSARHFYEPTRAFYLARGYTQVAELEDFYAPGDAKVIYVKVLPAHPLLAG
;
A
#
# COMPACT_ATOMS: atom_id res chain seq x y z
N MET A 1 10.52 24.46 -18.31
CA MET A 1 10.34 23.00 -18.24
C MET A 1 9.04 22.73 -17.52
N ASN A 2 8.06 22.17 -18.21
CA ASN A 2 6.82 21.75 -17.54
C ASN A 2 7.16 20.60 -16.61
N THR A 3 7.15 20.87 -15.31
CA THR A 3 7.20 19.80 -14.29
C THR A 3 5.86 19.06 -14.39
N VAL A 4 5.87 17.91 -15.02
CA VAL A 4 4.66 17.09 -15.15
C VAL A 4 4.24 16.69 -13.74
N LYS A 5 3.06 17.14 -13.33
CA LYS A 5 2.54 16.97 -11.97
C LYS A 5 1.96 15.58 -11.79
N ILE A 6 2.39 14.87 -10.75
CA ILE A 6 1.75 13.63 -10.32
C ILE A 6 0.46 13.98 -9.57
N GLU A 7 -0.64 13.38 -9.96
CA GLU A 7 -1.93 13.49 -9.30
C GLU A 7 -2.23 12.21 -8.52
N PHE A 8 -2.92 12.36 -7.38
CA PHE A 8 -3.32 11.23 -6.55
C PHE A 8 -4.84 11.13 -6.52
N ARG A 9 -5.36 10.02 -7.03
CA ARG A 9 -6.80 9.73 -7.06
C ARG A 9 -7.15 8.65 -6.05
N SER A 10 -8.22 8.84 -5.28
CA SER A 10 -8.77 7.86 -4.32
C SER A 10 -10.04 7.18 -4.79
N THR A 11 -10.69 7.71 -5.83
CA THR A 11 -11.89 7.09 -6.42
C THR A 11 -11.51 5.84 -7.18
N VAL A 12 -12.21 4.73 -6.92
CA VAL A 12 -12.02 3.46 -7.64
C VAL A 12 -13.07 3.35 -8.74
N THR A 13 -12.64 2.92 -9.92
CA THR A 13 -13.46 2.74 -11.12
C THR A 13 -13.30 1.33 -11.70
N ASP A 14 -14.21 0.90 -12.57
CA ASP A 14 -14.16 -0.42 -13.20
C ASP A 14 -12.86 -0.65 -13.99
N THR A 15 -12.26 0.40 -14.54
CA THR A 15 -10.98 0.32 -15.26
C THR A 15 -9.81 -0.02 -14.37
N ASP A 16 -9.92 0.20 -13.04
CA ASP A 16 -8.86 -0.11 -12.09
C ASP A 16 -8.64 -1.61 -11.89
N LEU A 17 -9.62 -2.45 -12.21
CA LEU A 17 -9.44 -3.92 -12.23
C LEU A 17 -8.28 -4.32 -13.16
N ALA A 18 -8.34 -3.86 -14.40
CA ALA A 18 -7.29 -4.13 -15.38
C ALA A 18 -5.99 -3.39 -15.04
N THR A 19 -6.08 -2.17 -14.53
CA THR A 19 -4.93 -1.33 -14.17
C THR A 19 -4.14 -1.95 -13.02
N VAL A 20 -4.80 -2.36 -11.95
CA VAL A 20 -4.16 -3.01 -10.78
C VAL A 20 -3.50 -4.31 -11.21
N ARG A 21 -4.18 -5.15 -12.01
CA ARG A 21 -3.59 -6.37 -12.56
C ARG A 21 -2.32 -6.07 -13.35
N ALA A 22 -2.40 -5.20 -14.34
CA ALA A 22 -1.28 -4.88 -15.22
C ALA A 22 -0.08 -4.30 -14.47
N ILE A 23 -0.30 -3.39 -13.50
CA ILE A 23 0.77 -2.80 -12.70
C ILE A 23 1.42 -3.87 -11.81
N THR A 24 0.62 -4.69 -11.13
CA THR A 24 1.12 -5.73 -10.23
C THR A 24 1.93 -6.79 -10.99
N GLU A 25 1.43 -7.26 -12.13
CA GLU A 25 2.15 -8.19 -13.02
C GLU A 25 3.45 -7.59 -13.58
N SER A 26 3.45 -6.29 -13.91
CA SER A 26 4.62 -5.60 -14.50
C SER A 26 5.85 -5.60 -13.59
N THR A 27 5.65 -5.84 -12.31
CA THR A 27 6.74 -5.88 -11.33
C THR A 27 7.57 -7.16 -11.42
N GLY A 28 6.97 -8.26 -11.86
CA GLY A 28 7.58 -9.60 -11.84
C GLY A 28 7.83 -10.15 -10.43
N PHE A 29 7.25 -9.52 -9.39
CA PHE A 29 7.50 -9.84 -7.99
C PHE A 29 6.50 -10.82 -7.40
N PHE A 30 5.26 -10.76 -7.89
CA PHE A 30 4.12 -11.43 -7.28
C PHE A 30 3.74 -12.69 -8.04
N TYR A 31 3.33 -13.71 -7.30
CA TYR A 31 2.73 -14.89 -7.89
C TYR A 31 1.33 -14.56 -8.47
N PRO A 32 0.82 -15.35 -9.43
CA PRO A 32 -0.50 -15.11 -10.03
C PRO A 32 -1.62 -14.98 -8.98
N GLU A 33 -1.59 -15.79 -7.93
CA GLU A 33 -2.58 -15.79 -6.85
C GLU A 33 -2.53 -14.48 -6.03
N GLU A 34 -1.35 -13.89 -5.87
CA GLU A 34 -1.20 -12.59 -5.20
C GLU A 34 -1.74 -11.47 -6.08
N VAL A 35 -1.53 -11.53 -7.40
CA VAL A 35 -2.13 -10.59 -8.35
C VAL A 35 -3.65 -10.68 -8.31
N ASP A 36 -4.21 -11.88 -8.29
CA ASP A 36 -5.66 -12.08 -8.17
C ASP A 36 -6.20 -11.49 -6.87
N THR A 37 -5.51 -11.71 -5.75
CA THR A 37 -5.88 -11.10 -4.45
C THR A 37 -5.88 -9.56 -4.51
N ALA A 38 -4.89 -8.95 -5.17
CA ALA A 38 -4.86 -7.48 -5.32
C ALA A 38 -6.07 -6.97 -6.12
N VAL A 39 -6.51 -7.70 -7.14
CA VAL A 39 -7.69 -7.38 -7.96
C VAL A 39 -8.99 -7.58 -7.17
N GLU A 40 -9.10 -8.65 -6.38
CA GLU A 40 -10.27 -8.92 -5.53
C GLU A 40 -10.56 -7.76 -4.56
N LEU A 41 -9.55 -7.07 -4.03
CA LEU A 41 -9.76 -5.89 -3.20
C LEU A 41 -10.42 -4.74 -3.97
N VAL A 42 -10.12 -4.59 -5.27
CA VAL A 42 -10.77 -3.61 -6.15
C VAL A 42 -12.23 -4.01 -6.40
N GLU A 43 -12.49 -5.29 -6.69
CA GLU A 43 -13.84 -5.84 -6.86
C GLU A 43 -14.70 -5.58 -5.63
N ASP A 44 -14.18 -5.90 -4.45
CA ASP A 44 -14.86 -5.64 -3.18
C ASP A 44 -15.16 -4.16 -2.96
N ARG A 45 -14.22 -3.27 -3.31
CA ARG A 45 -14.42 -1.83 -3.22
C ARG A 45 -15.51 -1.33 -4.16
N LEU A 46 -15.55 -1.83 -5.39
CA LEU A 46 -16.59 -1.49 -6.36
C LEU A 46 -17.96 -1.99 -5.94
N ALA A 47 -18.04 -3.24 -5.45
CA ALA A 47 -19.29 -3.87 -5.08
C ALA A 47 -19.90 -3.31 -3.77
N LYS A 48 -19.08 -3.01 -2.77
CA LYS A 48 -19.51 -2.67 -1.40
C LYS A 48 -19.29 -1.20 -1.04
N GLY A 49 -18.56 -0.44 -1.88
CA GLY A 49 -18.18 0.94 -1.60
C GLY A 49 -17.21 1.06 -0.42
N PRO A 50 -17.13 2.24 0.23
CA PRO A 50 -16.21 2.48 1.35
C PRO A 50 -16.39 1.54 2.55
N ARG A 51 -17.56 0.93 2.70
CA ARG A 51 -17.87 0.01 3.79
C ARG A 51 -17.14 -1.33 3.73
N CYS A 52 -16.53 -1.67 2.58
CA CYS A 52 -15.68 -2.85 2.49
C CYS A 52 -14.39 -2.75 3.34
N GLY A 53 -14.01 -1.53 3.75
CA GLY A 53 -12.79 -1.28 4.50
C GLY A 53 -11.55 -1.12 3.64
N TYR A 54 -11.61 -1.35 2.32
CA TYR A 54 -10.47 -1.16 1.43
C TYR A 54 -10.47 0.23 0.82
N HIS A 55 -9.39 0.98 1.06
CA HIS A 55 -9.10 2.28 0.48
C HIS A 55 -7.96 2.15 -0.54
N PHE A 56 -7.99 3.01 -1.54
CA PHE A 56 -6.98 3.03 -2.60
C PHE A 56 -6.46 4.44 -2.82
N LEU A 57 -5.19 4.53 -3.24
CA LEU A 57 -4.61 5.71 -3.86
C LEU A 57 -3.91 5.28 -5.13
N PHE A 58 -4.23 5.96 -6.23
CA PHE A 58 -3.60 5.78 -7.53
C PHE A 58 -2.76 7.01 -7.83
N ALA A 59 -1.49 6.82 -8.18
CA ALA A 59 -0.61 7.88 -8.65
C ALA A 59 -0.71 7.95 -10.18
N GLU A 60 -1.13 9.08 -10.69
CA GLU A 60 -1.42 9.28 -12.12
C GLU A 60 -0.61 10.43 -12.70
N GLN A 61 -0.22 10.29 -13.96
CA GLN A 61 0.43 11.31 -14.75
C GLN A 61 -0.04 11.19 -16.19
N ASP A 62 -0.52 12.30 -16.76
CA ASP A 62 -1.02 12.37 -18.13
C ASP A 62 -2.08 11.28 -18.46
N GLY A 63 -2.96 10.99 -17.49
CA GLY A 63 -4.01 9.96 -17.62
C GLY A 63 -3.53 8.51 -17.52
N ARG A 64 -2.26 8.29 -17.18
CA ARG A 64 -1.69 6.96 -16.95
C ARG A 64 -1.44 6.73 -15.46
N THR A 65 -1.95 5.63 -14.93
CA THR A 65 -1.64 5.19 -13.57
C THR A 65 -0.24 4.56 -13.52
N MET A 66 0.60 5.08 -12.65
CA MET A 66 2.00 4.66 -12.49
C MET A 66 2.23 3.74 -11.28
N GLY A 67 1.30 3.73 -10.37
CA GLY A 67 1.37 2.93 -9.14
C GLY A 67 0.15 3.14 -8.28
N TYR A 68 -0.01 2.28 -7.29
CA TYR A 68 -1.15 2.35 -6.36
C TYR A 68 -0.78 1.84 -4.97
N THR A 69 -1.61 2.21 -4.01
CA THR A 69 -1.66 1.59 -2.68
C THR A 69 -3.06 1.12 -2.36
N SER A 70 -3.16 0.07 -1.54
CA SER A 70 -4.39 -0.34 -0.88
C SER A 70 -4.15 -0.46 0.61
N PHE A 71 -5.04 0.10 1.41
CA PHE A 71 -4.95 0.13 2.87
C PHE A 71 -6.35 0.14 3.49
N GLY A 72 -6.43 -0.17 4.77
CA GLY A 72 -7.72 -0.17 5.46
C GLY A 72 -7.59 -0.36 6.96
N PRO A 73 -8.67 -0.08 7.72
CA PRO A 73 -8.68 -0.27 9.17
C PRO A 73 -8.58 -1.74 9.53
N ILE A 74 -7.80 -2.05 10.56
CA ILE A 74 -7.74 -3.40 11.13
C ILE A 74 -8.99 -3.61 11.99
N ALA A 75 -9.72 -4.68 11.73
CA ALA A 75 -10.94 -5.02 12.47
C ALA A 75 -10.69 -5.10 13.98
N CYS A 76 -11.66 -4.65 14.76
CA CYS A 76 -11.60 -4.65 16.23
C CYS A 76 -10.52 -3.74 16.83
N THR A 77 -9.94 -2.84 16.06
CA THR A 77 -9.05 -1.79 16.56
C THR A 77 -9.68 -0.40 16.40
N LYS A 78 -9.17 0.57 17.14
CA LYS A 78 -9.66 1.96 17.07
C LYS A 78 -8.95 2.77 15.99
N GLU A 79 -7.61 2.63 15.89
CA GLU A 79 -6.75 3.55 15.14
C GLU A 79 -5.67 2.84 14.32
N SER A 80 -5.72 1.50 14.24
CA SER A 80 -4.74 0.72 13.50
C SER A 80 -5.22 0.43 12.09
N PHE A 81 -4.32 0.63 11.13
CA PHE A 81 -4.54 0.40 9.71
C PHE A 81 -3.48 -0.56 9.17
N ASP A 82 -3.88 -1.42 8.23
CA ASP A 82 -2.96 -2.18 7.40
C ASP A 82 -2.71 -1.44 6.08
N LEU A 83 -1.47 -1.40 5.64
CA LEU A 83 -1.12 -1.16 4.25
C LEU A 83 -0.98 -2.52 3.57
N TYR A 84 -1.97 -2.90 2.77
CA TYR A 84 -2.02 -4.20 2.10
C TYR A 84 -1.09 -4.27 0.90
N TRP A 85 -1.14 -3.23 0.05
CA TRP A 85 -0.38 -3.17 -1.19
C TRP A 85 0.24 -1.79 -1.39
N ILE A 86 1.49 -1.78 -1.85
CA ILE A 86 2.16 -0.63 -2.44
C ILE A 86 2.92 -1.12 -3.66
N VAL A 87 2.50 -0.70 -4.83
CA VAL A 87 3.02 -1.19 -6.09
C VAL A 87 3.31 -0.02 -7.02
N VAL A 88 4.52 0.02 -7.56
CA VAL A 88 4.95 0.96 -8.59
C VAL A 88 5.23 0.16 -9.86
N ALA A 89 4.63 0.57 -10.98
CA ALA A 89 4.87 -0.05 -12.27
C ALA A 89 6.37 -0.06 -12.62
N GLY A 90 6.83 -1.12 -13.27
CA GLY A 90 8.24 -1.37 -13.52
C GLY A 90 8.99 -0.17 -14.12
N ASP A 91 8.37 0.52 -15.10
CA ASP A 91 8.94 1.69 -15.79
C ASP A 91 9.15 2.92 -14.90
N PHE A 92 8.45 2.99 -13.76
CA PHE A 92 8.44 4.15 -12.85
C PHE A 92 9.21 3.91 -11.54
N ARG A 93 9.82 2.74 -11.38
CA ARG A 93 10.63 2.40 -10.21
C ARG A 93 11.88 3.28 -10.10
N GLY A 94 12.39 3.45 -8.89
CA GLY A 94 13.63 4.18 -8.62
C GLY A 94 13.52 5.71 -8.77
N LYS A 95 12.31 6.24 -8.96
CA LYS A 95 12.06 7.68 -9.16
C LYS A 95 11.35 8.36 -7.98
N GLY A 96 11.32 7.71 -6.82
CA GLY A 96 10.72 8.25 -5.60
C GLY A 96 9.19 8.13 -5.50
N LEU A 97 8.53 7.53 -6.50
CA LEU A 97 7.06 7.40 -6.52
C LEU A 97 6.53 6.57 -5.36
N GLY A 98 7.22 5.48 -5.00
CA GLY A 98 6.84 4.65 -3.83
C GLY A 98 6.83 5.44 -2.53
N THR A 99 7.78 6.35 -2.34
CA THR A 99 7.82 7.25 -1.17
C THR A 99 6.61 8.17 -1.16
N GLN A 100 6.28 8.80 -2.30
CA GLN A 100 5.13 9.68 -2.41
C GLN A 100 3.81 8.93 -2.16
N LEU A 101 3.64 7.73 -2.72
CA LEU A 101 2.47 6.88 -2.48
C LEU A 101 2.33 6.54 -0.99
N LEU A 102 3.42 6.16 -0.33
CA LEU A 102 3.41 5.84 1.10
C LEU A 102 3.02 7.05 1.94
N GLU A 103 3.64 8.21 1.71
CA GLU A 103 3.34 9.46 2.43
C GLU A 103 1.88 9.92 2.23
N GLN A 104 1.34 9.81 1.02
CA GLN A 104 -0.06 10.15 0.74
C GLN A 104 -1.02 9.14 1.39
N SER A 105 -0.66 7.86 1.45
CA SER A 105 -1.44 6.85 2.17
C SER A 105 -1.46 7.12 3.67
N GLU A 106 -0.32 7.48 4.26
CA GLU A 106 -0.23 7.86 5.68
C GLU A 106 -1.11 9.08 6.01
N LYS A 107 -1.12 10.09 5.13
CA LYS A 107 -2.02 11.25 5.27
C LYS A 107 -3.50 10.84 5.18
N ALA A 108 -3.82 9.95 4.24
CA ALA A 108 -5.18 9.43 4.11
C ALA A 108 -5.61 8.64 5.35
N VAL A 109 -4.74 7.78 5.88
CA VAL A 109 -4.97 7.04 7.14
C VAL A 109 -5.24 8.01 8.29
N THR A 110 -4.41 9.04 8.45
CA THR A 110 -4.61 10.08 9.48
C THR A 110 -5.96 10.79 9.32
N SER A 111 -6.34 11.12 8.08
CA SER A 111 -7.65 11.76 7.79
C SER A 111 -8.84 10.84 8.11
N LEU A 112 -8.64 9.53 8.09
CA LEU A 112 -9.64 8.53 8.48
C LEU A 112 -9.63 8.21 9.98
N GLY A 113 -8.81 8.91 10.78
CA GLY A 113 -8.69 8.72 12.22
C GLY A 113 -7.66 7.67 12.64
N GLY A 114 -6.85 7.17 11.71
CA GLY A 114 -5.77 6.24 12.01
C GLY A 114 -4.54 6.93 12.61
N SER A 115 -3.89 6.26 13.55
CA SER A 115 -2.63 6.72 14.15
C SER A 115 -1.49 5.72 14.01
N ARG A 116 -1.76 4.53 13.48
CA ARG A 116 -0.78 3.46 13.30
C ARG A 116 -0.98 2.77 11.95
N VAL A 117 0.12 2.58 11.23
CA VAL A 117 0.15 1.78 10.00
C VAL A 117 1.01 0.56 10.21
N TYR A 118 0.44 -0.60 9.97
CA TYR A 118 1.13 -1.88 9.97
C TYR A 118 1.40 -2.35 8.56
N ILE A 119 2.54 -2.97 8.35
CA ILE A 119 2.98 -3.54 7.07
C ILE A 119 3.51 -4.93 7.33
N GLU A 120 3.06 -5.90 6.54
CA GLU A 120 3.53 -7.27 6.59
C GLU A 120 4.30 -7.58 5.30
N THR A 121 5.43 -8.26 5.42
CA THR A 121 6.25 -8.67 4.28
C THR A 121 7.03 -9.95 4.58
N SER A 122 7.49 -10.62 3.52
CA SER A 122 8.34 -11.80 3.61
C SER A 122 9.77 -11.45 4.07
N ALA A 123 10.37 -12.34 4.86
CA ALA A 123 11.77 -12.25 5.26
C ALA A 123 12.77 -12.73 4.19
N ARG A 124 12.30 -13.31 3.07
CA ARG A 124 13.17 -13.79 2.00
C ARG A 124 14.12 -12.69 1.50
N HIS A 125 15.30 -13.08 1.06
CA HIS A 125 16.33 -12.18 0.52
C HIS A 125 15.81 -11.26 -0.59
N PHE A 126 14.92 -11.76 -1.43
CA PHE A 126 14.30 -11.01 -2.52
C PHE A 126 13.51 -9.77 -2.05
N TYR A 127 12.97 -9.80 -0.82
CA TYR A 127 12.25 -8.67 -0.20
C TYR A 127 13.15 -7.74 0.64
N GLU A 128 14.46 -7.96 0.66
CA GLU A 128 15.39 -7.11 1.41
C GLU A 128 15.31 -5.62 1.00
N PRO A 129 15.25 -5.26 -0.30
CA PRO A 129 15.07 -3.86 -0.70
C PRO A 129 13.74 -3.27 -0.21
N THR A 130 12.67 -4.07 -0.15
CA THR A 130 11.36 -3.67 0.36
C THR A 130 11.41 -3.40 1.85
N ARG A 131 12.05 -4.27 2.63
CA ARG A 131 12.25 -4.05 4.07
C ARG A 131 13.10 -2.81 4.35
N ALA A 132 14.19 -2.62 3.61
CA ALA A 132 15.03 -1.42 3.71
C ALA A 132 14.24 -0.14 3.36
N PHE A 133 13.35 -0.21 2.38
CA PHE A 133 12.47 0.90 2.01
C PHE A 133 11.60 1.36 3.19
N TYR A 134 10.97 0.44 3.93
CA TYR A 134 10.13 0.78 5.08
C TYR A 134 10.95 1.32 6.26
N LEU A 135 12.08 0.69 6.59
CA LEU A 135 12.98 1.17 7.65
C LEU A 135 13.45 2.60 7.38
N ALA A 136 13.85 2.91 6.14
CA ALA A 136 14.29 4.25 5.74
C ALA A 136 13.18 5.31 5.84
N ARG A 137 11.90 4.90 5.94
CA ARG A 137 10.74 5.81 6.05
C ARG A 137 10.11 5.82 7.45
N GLY A 138 10.87 5.37 8.43
CA GLY A 138 10.52 5.48 9.84
C GLY A 138 9.62 4.38 10.37
N TYR A 139 9.48 3.28 9.63
CA TYR A 139 8.86 2.07 10.15
C TYR A 139 9.83 1.31 11.04
N THR A 140 9.32 0.67 12.07
CA THR A 140 10.09 -0.16 13.01
C THR A 140 9.59 -1.59 12.91
N GLN A 141 10.51 -2.55 12.84
CA GLN A 141 10.15 -3.97 12.92
C GLN A 141 9.70 -4.30 14.35
N VAL A 142 8.55 -4.91 14.48
CA VAL A 142 7.93 -5.26 15.78
C VAL A 142 7.73 -6.75 15.96
N ALA A 143 7.72 -7.53 14.90
CA ALA A 143 7.63 -8.98 14.98
C ALA A 143 8.26 -9.66 13.78
N GLU A 144 8.67 -10.90 13.98
CA GLU A 144 9.03 -11.86 12.95
C GLU A 144 8.42 -13.21 13.32
N LEU A 145 7.65 -13.79 12.40
CA LEU A 145 6.95 -15.06 12.61
C LEU A 145 7.58 -16.10 11.68
N GLU A 146 8.36 -17.01 12.27
CA GLU A 146 9.06 -18.05 11.53
C GLU A 146 8.09 -18.94 10.74
N ASP A 147 8.50 -19.39 9.56
CA ASP A 147 7.78 -20.33 8.70
C ASP A 147 6.32 -19.94 8.38
N PHE A 148 5.99 -18.66 8.46
CA PHE A 148 4.61 -18.18 8.33
C PHE A 148 4.03 -18.40 6.93
N TYR A 149 4.78 -18.03 5.88
CA TYR A 149 4.33 -18.19 4.50
C TYR A 149 4.66 -19.57 3.94
N ALA A 150 5.81 -20.10 4.32
CA ALA A 150 6.29 -21.43 3.96
C ALA A 150 7.50 -21.79 4.87
N PRO A 151 7.95 -23.05 4.92
CA PRO A 151 9.20 -23.39 5.57
C PRO A 151 10.37 -22.51 5.07
N GLY A 152 11.02 -21.78 5.98
CA GLY A 152 12.10 -20.84 5.66
C GLY A 152 11.64 -19.45 5.17
N ASP A 153 10.34 -19.17 5.16
CA ASP A 153 9.78 -17.86 4.79
C ASP A 153 8.98 -17.26 5.94
N ALA A 154 9.64 -16.46 6.75
CA ALA A 154 9.02 -15.77 7.87
C ALA A 154 8.22 -14.54 7.42
N LYS A 155 7.17 -14.20 8.18
CA LYS A 155 6.49 -12.91 8.10
C LYS A 155 7.22 -11.91 8.98
N VAL A 156 7.56 -10.75 8.42
CA VAL A 156 8.08 -9.60 9.16
C VAL A 156 7.00 -8.53 9.24
N ILE A 157 6.75 -8.02 10.44
CA ILE A 157 5.75 -6.99 10.70
C ILE A 157 6.44 -5.69 11.10
N TYR A 158 6.11 -4.63 10.39
CA TYR A 158 6.55 -3.26 10.66
C TYR A 158 5.39 -2.41 11.13
N VAL A 159 5.68 -1.40 11.94
CA VAL A 159 4.72 -0.38 12.35
C VAL A 159 5.32 1.01 12.29
N LYS A 160 4.49 1.98 11.95
CA LYS A 160 4.79 3.41 12.09
C LYS A 160 3.65 4.08 12.85
N VAL A 161 3.99 4.84 13.88
CA VAL A 161 3.07 5.74 14.58
C VAL A 161 3.04 7.05 13.82
N LEU A 162 1.85 7.44 13.37
CA LEU A 162 1.64 8.67 12.62
C LEU A 162 1.46 9.87 13.56
N PRO A 163 1.87 11.09 13.15
CA PRO A 163 1.58 12.30 13.91
C PRO A 163 0.06 12.47 14.10
N ALA A 164 -0.37 12.95 15.26
CA ALA A 164 -1.76 13.28 15.50
C ALA A 164 -2.26 14.31 14.48
N HIS A 165 -3.50 14.11 13.98
CA HIS A 165 -4.12 15.11 13.10
C HIS A 165 -4.38 16.40 13.91
N PRO A 166 -3.95 17.58 13.41
CA PRO A 166 -4.07 18.83 14.17
C PRO A 166 -5.49 19.19 14.60
N LEU A 167 -6.51 18.67 13.92
CA LEU A 167 -7.92 18.93 14.18
C LEU A 167 -8.59 17.92 15.15
N LEU A 168 -7.87 16.87 15.57
CA LEU A 168 -8.37 15.85 16.51
C LEU A 168 -7.72 15.95 17.89
N ALA A 169 -6.88 16.97 18.12
CA ALA A 169 -6.22 17.27 19.39
C ALA A 169 -7.09 18.27 20.19
N GLY A 170 -8.34 17.89 20.52
CA GLY A 170 -9.27 18.68 21.29
C GLY A 170 -10.00 17.80 22.28
#